data_149a8b054a0553897978ad699051a73a
#
_entry.id   149a8b054a0553897978ad699051a73a
#
_cell.length_a   1.000
_cell.length_b   1.000
_cell.length_c   1.000
_cell.angle_alpha   90.00
_cell.angle_beta   90.00
_cell.angle_gamma   90.00
#
_symmetry.space_group_name_H-M   'P 1'
#
loop_
_entity.id
_entity.type
_entity.pdbx_description
1 polymer ?
#
loop_
_entity_poly.entity_id
_entity_poly.type
_entity_poly.pdbx_seq_one_letter_code
_entity_poly.pdbx_strand_id
1 'polypeptide(L)'
;MRSTSRSVFRARRAIANSASNDTAKDHKTTNNNSCPRKAMSAIDDLFVQLRKKNEKALMPFITAGDPDIETTAKLIRAMDEAGANMCEVGVPYSDPIADGPVIQASYQRALESGFKLQDVFQMGDQVGSQVTMPLVTMVSYAIIFRVGLEKFVQQAKAAGYSGAIVPDLLVEEAEPFAAICKASDFSLIQLVTPTTPKERQVRIAQSSSGFLYYVSVTGITGERTALPTDLVDSVGWLREQTDLPICIGFGISGPETAARLAPVSDGLIVGSAIVRRIAEADGQDKAVESVSEFVAELRSAIASS
;
A
#
# COMPACT_ATOMS: atom_id res chain seq x y z
N MET A 1 -38.52 43.00 20.40
CA MET A 1 -37.94 44.36 20.41
C MET A 1 -36.58 44.21 19.78
N ARG A 2 -36.48 44.56 18.51
CA ARG A 2 -35.80 45.75 17.94
C ARG A 2 -34.31 45.72 18.27
N SER A 3 -33.32 45.89 17.43
CA SER A 3 -33.23 46.37 16.05
C SER A 3 -31.75 46.70 15.81
N THR A 4 -31.21 46.37 14.61
CA THR A 4 -30.34 47.15 13.75
C THR A 4 -28.95 47.61 14.31
N SER A 5 -27.86 47.54 13.54
CA SER A 5 -27.50 48.31 12.34
C SER A 5 -26.12 47.90 11.82
N ARG A 6 -25.93 47.54 10.65
CA ARG A 6 -25.36 48.06 9.38
C ARG A 6 -24.58 49.38 9.47
N SER A 7 -23.38 49.42 8.88
CA SER A 7 -22.93 50.34 7.82
C SER A 7 -21.38 50.36 7.79
N VAL A 8 -20.71 50.01 6.70
CA VAL A 8 -20.35 50.78 5.53
C VAL A 8 -19.30 51.85 5.83
N PHE A 9 -18.10 51.73 5.29
CA PHE A 9 -17.42 52.83 4.63
C PHE A 9 -16.50 52.40 3.50
N ARG A 10 -16.73 53.04 2.38
CA ARG A 10 -16.12 52.88 1.06
C ARG A 10 -15.28 54.11 0.74
N ALA A 11 -14.19 53.92 -0.04
CA ALA A 11 -13.66 54.84 -1.05
C ALA A 11 -12.72 55.99 -0.64
N ARG A 12 -11.60 56.09 -1.40
CA ARG A 12 -11.17 57.09 -2.41
C ARG A 12 -9.69 56.85 -2.76
N ARG A 13 -9.30 56.52 -3.93
CA ARG A 13 -9.06 57.18 -5.24
C ARG A 13 -8.34 58.53 -5.16
N ALA A 14 -7.12 58.70 -5.69
CA ALA A 14 -6.80 59.31 -6.97
C ALA A 14 -5.31 59.76 -7.02
N ILE A 15 -4.60 59.38 -8.06
CA ILE A 15 -4.01 60.13 -9.19
C ILE A 15 -2.73 60.92 -8.87
N ALA A 16 -1.62 60.60 -9.57
CA ALA A 16 -0.98 61.51 -10.54
C ALA A 16 0.17 60.82 -11.28
N ASN A 17 0.18 61.03 -12.58
CA ASN A 17 1.18 60.69 -13.59
C ASN A 17 2.47 61.50 -13.44
N SER A 18 3.61 60.92 -13.83
CA SER A 18 4.52 61.59 -14.76
C SER A 18 5.48 60.58 -15.41
N ALA A 19 5.59 60.71 -16.69
CA ALA A 19 6.40 59.94 -17.60
C ALA A 19 7.88 60.32 -17.57
N SER A 20 8.77 59.39 -17.84
CA SER A 20 9.93 59.59 -18.71
C SER A 20 10.52 58.26 -19.18
N ASN A 21 10.74 58.23 -20.49
CA ASN A 21 11.42 57.21 -21.27
C ASN A 21 12.82 56.88 -20.73
N ASP A 22 13.30 55.65 -20.78
CA ASP A 22 14.33 55.26 -21.76
C ASP A 22 14.74 53.78 -21.69
N THR A 23 14.98 53.27 -22.90
CA THR A 23 15.85 52.18 -23.31
C THR A 23 15.58 50.73 -22.87
N ALA A 24 15.17 50.00 -23.90
CA ALA A 24 15.17 48.57 -24.04
C ALA A 24 16.51 47.89 -23.68
N LYS A 25 16.46 46.86 -22.88
CA LYS A 25 17.35 45.69 -22.98
C LYS A 25 16.53 44.43 -22.74
N ASP A 26 16.41 43.64 -23.81
CA ASP A 26 15.88 42.29 -23.81
C ASP A 26 16.63 41.41 -22.78
N HIS A 27 16.00 41.10 -21.68
CA HIS A 27 16.29 39.95 -20.86
C HIS A 27 15.11 38.98 -20.97
N LYS A 28 15.26 37.98 -21.86
CA LYS A 28 14.48 36.76 -21.84
C LYS A 28 14.69 36.11 -20.46
N THR A 29 13.83 36.45 -19.52
CA THR A 29 13.62 35.69 -18.31
C THR A 29 12.78 34.47 -18.69
N THR A 30 13.43 33.36 -18.91
CA THR A 30 12.78 32.05 -18.92
C THR A 30 12.21 31.80 -17.54
N ASN A 31 10.91 32.07 -17.39
CA ASN A 31 10.15 31.68 -16.22
C ASN A 31 10.04 30.12 -16.19
N ASN A 32 11.06 29.48 -15.64
CA ASN A 32 10.98 28.09 -15.20
C ASN A 32 10.27 28.06 -13.85
N ASN A 33 8.95 28.35 -13.85
CA ASN A 33 8.07 27.97 -12.76
C ASN A 33 7.78 26.45 -12.85
N SER A 34 8.80 25.64 -12.69
CA SER A 34 8.59 24.25 -12.28
C SER A 34 8.21 24.29 -10.80
N CYS A 35 6.91 24.21 -10.53
CA CYS A 35 6.41 23.84 -9.22
C CYS A 35 7.24 22.61 -8.77
N PRO A 36 7.88 22.60 -7.59
CA PRO A 36 8.62 21.44 -7.16
C PRO A 36 7.64 20.26 -7.16
N ARG A 37 7.93 19.23 -7.97
CA ARG A 37 7.18 17.97 -7.91
C ARG A 37 7.23 17.53 -6.46
N LYS A 38 6.06 17.42 -5.84
CA LYS A 38 5.93 16.78 -4.53
C LYS A 38 6.64 15.44 -4.64
N ALA A 39 7.60 15.17 -3.76
CA ALA A 39 8.25 13.87 -3.73
C ALA A 39 7.15 12.82 -3.61
N MET A 40 7.13 11.90 -4.57
CA MET A 40 6.15 10.81 -4.61
C MET A 40 6.85 9.57 -4.06
N SER A 41 6.14 8.80 -3.23
CA SER A 41 6.68 7.54 -2.74
C SER A 41 6.85 6.54 -3.91
N ALA A 42 7.71 5.53 -3.75
CA ALA A 42 7.88 4.49 -4.77
C ALA A 42 6.55 3.76 -5.08
N ILE A 43 5.65 3.70 -4.10
CA ILE A 43 4.30 3.12 -4.27
C ILE A 43 3.42 4.03 -5.13
N ASP A 44 3.44 5.34 -4.89
CA ASP A 44 2.69 6.30 -5.71
C ASP A 44 3.17 6.26 -7.17
N ASP A 45 4.50 6.25 -7.39
CA ASP A 45 5.10 6.13 -8.72
C ASP A 45 4.68 4.84 -9.43
N LEU A 46 4.66 3.72 -8.71
CA LEU A 46 4.19 2.43 -9.23
C LEU A 46 2.75 2.54 -9.75
N PHE A 47 1.81 3.02 -8.95
CA PHE A 47 0.41 3.11 -9.36
C PHE A 47 0.18 4.13 -10.49
N VAL A 48 0.95 5.22 -10.53
CA VAL A 48 0.93 6.14 -11.68
C VAL A 48 1.35 5.44 -12.96
N GLN A 49 2.38 4.59 -12.91
CA GLN A 49 2.85 3.84 -14.09
C GLN A 49 1.84 2.79 -14.51
N LEU A 50 1.28 2.01 -13.58
CA LEU A 50 0.27 1.00 -13.86
C LEU A 50 -1.00 1.62 -14.48
N ARG A 51 -1.49 2.72 -13.93
CA ARG A 51 -2.65 3.44 -14.49
C ARG A 51 -2.40 3.91 -15.93
N LYS A 52 -1.19 4.41 -16.25
CA LYS A 52 -0.83 4.81 -17.63
C LYS A 52 -0.86 3.65 -18.62
N LYS A 53 -0.56 2.44 -18.15
CA LYS A 53 -0.56 1.21 -18.95
C LYS A 53 -1.90 0.48 -18.93
N ASN A 54 -2.86 0.98 -18.15
CA ASN A 54 -4.12 0.29 -17.83
C ASN A 54 -3.89 -1.11 -17.24
N GLU A 55 -2.87 -1.24 -16.39
CA GLU A 55 -2.51 -2.47 -15.72
C GLU A 55 -2.93 -2.43 -14.24
N LYS A 56 -3.13 -3.62 -13.67
CA LYS A 56 -3.44 -3.81 -12.25
C LYS A 56 -2.20 -4.31 -11.50
N ALA A 57 -2.05 -3.90 -10.24
CA ALA A 57 -0.97 -4.39 -9.40
C ALA A 57 -1.25 -5.83 -8.95
N LEU A 58 -0.21 -6.68 -8.96
CA LEU A 58 -0.19 -7.96 -8.26
C LEU A 58 0.77 -7.84 -7.06
N MET A 59 0.25 -8.10 -5.88
CA MET A 59 0.96 -7.93 -4.61
C MET A 59 0.90 -9.25 -3.81
N PRO A 60 1.87 -10.15 -3.97
CA PRO A 60 2.01 -11.31 -3.10
C PRO A 60 2.37 -10.91 -1.67
N PHE A 61 1.78 -11.63 -0.70
CA PHE A 61 2.15 -11.57 0.71
C PHE A 61 2.94 -12.82 1.09
N ILE A 62 4.00 -12.61 1.87
CA ILE A 62 4.76 -13.70 2.50
C ILE A 62 5.05 -13.34 3.96
N THR A 63 5.27 -14.36 4.78
CA THR A 63 5.71 -14.20 6.17
C THR A 63 7.23 -14.17 6.23
N ALA A 64 7.80 -13.14 6.84
CA ALA A 64 9.24 -13.08 7.07
C ALA A 64 9.70 -14.18 8.02
N GLY A 65 10.72 -14.97 7.60
CA GLY A 65 11.26 -16.05 8.39
C GLY A 65 10.50 -17.37 8.31
N ASP A 66 9.54 -17.51 7.42
CA ASP A 66 8.80 -18.75 7.18
C ASP A 66 9.16 -19.33 5.79
N PRO A 67 9.85 -20.46 5.69
CA PRO A 67 10.38 -21.30 6.78
C PRO A 67 11.65 -20.73 7.46
N ASP A 68 12.35 -19.82 6.81
CA ASP A 68 13.53 -19.10 7.28
C ASP A 68 13.75 -17.81 6.49
N ILE A 69 14.69 -16.98 6.96
CA ILE A 69 14.91 -15.64 6.38
C ILE A 69 15.63 -15.70 5.02
N GLU A 70 16.47 -16.69 4.78
CA GLU A 70 17.17 -16.88 3.50
C GLU A 70 16.16 -17.29 2.41
N THR A 71 15.28 -18.21 2.74
CA THR A 71 14.19 -18.63 1.84
C THR A 71 13.23 -17.45 1.57
N THR A 72 12.90 -16.64 2.57
CA THR A 72 12.13 -15.41 2.38
C THR A 72 12.78 -14.50 1.35
N ALA A 73 14.08 -14.30 1.43
CA ALA A 73 14.83 -13.49 0.47
C ALA A 73 14.83 -14.08 -0.96
N LYS A 74 14.92 -15.41 -1.09
CA LYS A 74 14.81 -16.09 -2.39
C LYS A 74 13.41 -15.94 -2.98
N LEU A 75 12.37 -16.08 -2.16
CA LEU A 75 10.98 -15.92 -2.56
C LEU A 75 10.71 -14.49 -3.10
N ILE A 76 11.19 -13.45 -2.42
CA ILE A 76 11.04 -12.07 -2.87
C ILE A 76 11.64 -11.87 -4.26
N ARG A 77 12.85 -12.35 -4.51
CA ARG A 77 13.49 -12.27 -5.84
C ARG A 77 12.71 -13.02 -6.90
N ALA A 78 12.30 -14.26 -6.61
CA ALA A 78 11.54 -15.07 -7.54
C ALA A 78 10.18 -14.47 -7.90
N MET A 79 9.51 -13.82 -6.94
CA MET A 79 8.25 -13.12 -7.19
C MET A 79 8.43 -11.85 -8.04
N ASP A 80 9.52 -11.10 -7.85
CA ASP A 80 9.87 -9.95 -8.70
C ASP A 80 10.12 -10.40 -10.15
N GLU A 81 10.91 -11.46 -10.34
CA GLU A 81 11.19 -12.08 -11.65
C GLU A 81 9.92 -12.63 -12.32
N ALA A 82 8.98 -13.15 -11.53
CA ALA A 82 7.68 -13.65 -12.00
C ALA A 82 6.68 -12.51 -12.33
N GLY A 83 7.04 -11.26 -12.11
CA GLY A 83 6.25 -10.09 -12.50
C GLY A 83 5.31 -9.56 -11.42
N ALA A 84 5.54 -9.85 -10.14
CA ALA A 84 4.88 -9.14 -9.06
C ALA A 84 5.23 -7.64 -9.11
N ASN A 85 4.28 -6.79 -8.74
CA ASN A 85 4.47 -5.34 -8.79
C ASN A 85 4.87 -4.74 -7.44
N MET A 86 4.63 -5.46 -6.34
CA MET A 86 4.96 -5.10 -4.96
C MET A 86 4.98 -6.38 -4.13
N CYS A 87 5.76 -6.43 -3.06
CA CYS A 87 5.71 -7.54 -2.11
C CYS A 87 5.35 -7.04 -0.72
N GLU A 88 4.35 -7.67 -0.13
CA GLU A 88 3.95 -7.47 1.25
C GLU A 88 4.68 -8.49 2.15
N VAL A 89 5.49 -7.98 3.08
CA VAL A 89 6.31 -8.78 3.99
C VAL A 89 5.69 -8.71 5.39
N GLY A 90 5.04 -9.79 5.79
CA GLY A 90 4.44 -9.92 7.12
C GLY A 90 5.50 -10.07 8.21
N VAL A 91 5.42 -9.23 9.22
CA VAL A 91 6.28 -9.27 10.42
C VAL A 91 5.61 -10.14 11.47
N PRO A 92 6.14 -11.35 11.78
CA PRO A 92 5.54 -12.25 12.75
C PRO A 92 5.41 -11.63 14.14
N TYR A 93 4.26 -11.88 14.78
CA TYR A 93 4.00 -11.52 16.17
C TYR A 93 3.04 -12.52 16.85
N SER A 94 3.00 -12.52 18.18
CA SER A 94 2.37 -13.58 18.96
C SER A 94 0.85 -13.63 18.89
N ASP A 95 0.20 -12.49 18.62
CA ASP A 95 -1.26 -12.35 18.76
C ASP A 95 -1.92 -11.82 17.47
N PRO A 96 -1.82 -12.53 16.32
CA PRO A 96 -2.29 -12.05 15.01
C PRO A 96 -3.81 -12.22 14.87
N ILE A 97 -4.59 -11.50 15.67
CA ILE A 97 -6.05 -11.63 15.76
C ILE A 97 -6.80 -11.21 14.48
N ALA A 98 -6.17 -10.39 13.65
CA ALA A 98 -6.74 -9.94 12.37
C ALA A 98 -6.50 -10.94 11.21
N ASP A 99 -5.59 -11.90 11.41
CA ASP A 99 -5.14 -12.80 10.36
C ASP A 99 -5.88 -14.14 10.36
N GLY A 100 -6.00 -14.74 9.18
CA GLY A 100 -6.56 -16.08 9.03
C GLY A 100 -5.59 -17.19 9.50
N PRO A 101 -6.10 -18.43 9.70
CA PRO A 101 -5.35 -19.53 10.31
C PRO A 101 -4.07 -19.89 9.56
N VAL A 102 -4.02 -19.71 8.23
CA VAL A 102 -2.83 -19.99 7.42
C VAL A 102 -1.71 -19.01 7.75
N ILE A 103 -2.04 -17.73 7.86
CA ILE A 103 -1.06 -16.69 8.21
C ILE A 103 -0.62 -16.85 9.67
N GLN A 104 -1.57 -17.07 10.59
CA GLN A 104 -1.25 -17.33 12.00
C GLN A 104 -0.26 -18.50 12.16
N ALA A 105 -0.49 -19.61 11.43
CA ALA A 105 0.41 -20.77 11.47
C ALA A 105 1.81 -20.45 10.92
N SER A 106 1.92 -19.58 9.89
CA SER A 106 3.21 -19.15 9.36
C SER A 106 3.96 -18.25 10.33
N TYR A 107 3.25 -17.34 11.02
CA TYR A 107 3.84 -16.53 12.08
C TYR A 107 4.36 -17.38 13.23
N GLN A 108 3.59 -18.40 13.64
CA GLN A 108 4.02 -19.31 14.68
C GLN A 108 5.31 -20.04 14.29
N ARG A 109 5.41 -20.61 13.07
CA ARG A 109 6.63 -21.29 12.58
C ARG A 109 7.84 -20.36 12.60
N ALA A 110 7.67 -19.12 12.09
CA ALA A 110 8.75 -18.14 12.09
C ALA A 110 9.21 -17.78 13.50
N LEU A 111 8.29 -17.57 14.44
CA LEU A 111 8.62 -17.26 15.84
C LEU A 111 9.29 -18.44 16.54
N GLU A 112 8.85 -19.66 16.31
CA GLU A 112 9.47 -20.89 16.85
C GLU A 112 10.89 -21.11 16.32
N SER A 113 11.18 -20.65 15.09
CA SER A 113 12.55 -20.66 14.54
C SER A 113 13.45 -19.54 15.08
N GLY A 114 12.96 -18.71 15.99
CA GLY A 114 13.73 -17.65 16.65
C GLY A 114 13.79 -16.32 15.91
N PHE A 115 12.86 -16.08 14.97
CA PHE A 115 12.70 -14.83 14.23
C PHE A 115 12.69 -13.59 15.13
N LYS A 116 13.34 -12.52 14.67
CA LYS A 116 13.38 -11.21 15.34
C LYS A 116 13.06 -10.11 14.32
N LEU A 117 12.47 -9.00 14.80
CA LEU A 117 12.20 -7.83 13.94
C LEU A 117 13.43 -7.34 13.17
N GLN A 118 14.63 -7.43 13.79
CA GLN A 118 15.87 -7.02 13.13
C GLN A 118 16.17 -7.83 11.87
N ASP A 119 15.73 -9.09 11.80
CA ASP A 119 15.97 -9.97 10.66
C ASP A 119 15.21 -9.47 9.42
N VAL A 120 14.01 -8.87 9.60
CA VAL A 120 13.26 -8.21 8.51
C VAL A 120 14.05 -7.07 7.92
N PHE A 121 14.61 -6.20 8.75
CA PHE A 121 15.37 -5.06 8.28
C PHE A 121 16.66 -5.47 7.59
N GLN A 122 17.39 -6.45 8.13
CA GLN A 122 18.59 -6.97 7.51
C GLN A 122 18.30 -7.64 6.16
N MET A 123 17.23 -8.41 6.08
CA MET A 123 16.77 -9.03 4.83
C MET A 123 16.38 -7.97 3.81
N GLY A 124 15.58 -6.96 4.22
CA GLY A 124 15.17 -5.87 3.34
C GLY A 124 16.37 -5.11 2.74
N ASP A 125 17.38 -4.81 3.55
CA ASP A 125 18.63 -4.19 3.09
C ASP A 125 19.37 -5.05 2.05
N GLN A 126 19.38 -6.38 2.25
CA GLN A 126 20.01 -7.32 1.31
C GLN A 126 19.25 -7.45 -0.02
N VAL A 127 17.91 -7.55 0.03
CA VAL A 127 17.10 -7.80 -1.18
C VAL A 127 16.67 -6.50 -1.87
N GLY A 128 16.50 -5.40 -1.14
CA GLY A 128 15.92 -4.16 -1.67
C GLY A 128 16.67 -3.57 -2.86
N SER A 129 17.99 -3.78 -2.93
CA SER A 129 18.81 -3.38 -4.08
C SER A 129 18.80 -4.38 -5.26
N GLN A 130 18.22 -5.57 -5.07
CA GLN A 130 18.23 -6.67 -6.03
C GLN A 130 16.89 -6.84 -6.75
N VAL A 131 15.82 -6.17 -6.27
CA VAL A 131 14.47 -6.24 -6.83
C VAL A 131 14.03 -4.87 -7.34
N THR A 132 13.11 -4.89 -8.29
CA THR A 132 12.55 -3.66 -8.87
C THR A 132 11.23 -3.26 -8.20
N MET A 133 10.51 -4.22 -7.64
CA MET A 133 9.24 -3.98 -6.98
C MET A 133 9.43 -3.35 -5.59
N PRO A 134 8.61 -2.37 -5.19
CA PRO A 134 8.58 -1.88 -3.83
C PRO A 134 8.26 -2.99 -2.82
N LEU A 135 8.93 -2.94 -1.66
CA LEU A 135 8.62 -3.78 -0.51
C LEU A 135 7.82 -2.98 0.51
N VAL A 136 6.78 -3.59 1.09
CA VAL A 136 6.01 -3.02 2.20
C VAL A 136 5.97 -4.01 3.36
N THR A 137 6.05 -3.51 4.59
CA THR A 137 5.86 -4.36 5.77
C THR A 137 4.39 -4.46 6.12
N MET A 138 3.88 -5.64 6.48
CA MET A 138 2.64 -5.76 7.26
C MET A 138 3.02 -6.02 8.71
N VAL A 139 2.71 -5.08 9.59
CA VAL A 139 3.23 -5.07 10.96
C VAL A 139 2.20 -4.55 11.94
N SER A 140 2.12 -5.17 13.13
CA SER A 140 1.26 -4.68 14.23
C SER A 140 1.73 -3.31 14.73
N TYR A 141 0.76 -2.43 15.00
CA TYR A 141 1.03 -1.12 15.61
C TYR A 141 1.72 -1.23 16.96
N ALA A 142 1.45 -2.29 17.72
CA ALA A 142 2.12 -2.54 18.99
C ALA A 142 3.65 -2.68 18.83
N ILE A 143 4.13 -3.30 17.74
CA ILE A 143 5.57 -3.40 17.42
C ILE A 143 6.12 -2.02 17.09
N ILE A 144 5.43 -1.27 16.21
CA ILE A 144 5.83 0.09 15.81
C ILE A 144 5.94 0.99 17.03
N PHE A 145 4.92 0.98 17.88
CA PHE A 145 4.86 1.78 19.10
C PHE A 145 6.01 1.45 20.08
N ARG A 146 6.31 0.15 20.24
CA ARG A 146 7.40 -0.32 21.11
C ARG A 146 8.79 0.11 20.59
N VAL A 147 8.98 0.14 19.27
CA VAL A 147 10.24 0.61 18.63
C VAL A 147 10.36 2.13 18.70
N GLY A 148 9.24 2.83 18.68
CA GLY A 148 9.10 4.27 18.49
C GLY A 148 8.80 4.61 17.03
N LEU A 149 7.81 5.47 16.80
CA LEU A 149 7.23 5.74 15.47
C LEU A 149 8.28 6.20 14.45
N GLU A 150 9.04 7.24 14.77
CA GLU A 150 10.08 7.79 13.90
C GLU A 150 11.20 6.77 13.65
N LYS A 151 11.63 6.07 14.72
CA LYS A 151 12.72 5.10 14.63
C LYS A 151 12.32 3.92 13.75
N PHE A 152 11.07 3.45 13.84
CA PHE A 152 10.57 2.38 12.97
C PHE A 152 10.62 2.80 11.50
N VAL A 153 10.08 3.99 11.16
CA VAL A 153 10.08 4.50 9.78
C VAL A 153 11.50 4.67 9.26
N GLN A 154 12.42 5.21 10.06
CA GLN A 154 13.81 5.36 9.67
C GLN A 154 14.48 4.02 9.38
N GLN A 155 14.31 3.02 10.26
CA GLN A 155 14.86 1.68 10.10
C GLN A 155 14.28 0.95 8.89
N ALA A 156 12.95 0.97 8.74
CA ALA A 156 12.26 0.32 7.63
C ALA A 156 12.68 0.94 6.28
N LYS A 157 12.73 2.27 6.20
CA LYS A 157 13.15 2.97 5.00
C LYS A 157 14.63 2.72 4.66
N ALA A 158 15.52 2.73 5.64
CA ALA A 158 16.93 2.39 5.45
C ALA A 158 17.12 0.95 4.98
N ALA A 159 16.22 0.05 5.36
CA ALA A 159 16.17 -1.34 4.92
C ALA A 159 15.44 -1.55 3.57
N GLY A 160 15.14 -0.48 2.83
CA GLY A 160 14.53 -0.57 1.49
C GLY A 160 13.01 -0.72 1.45
N TYR A 161 12.32 -0.65 2.59
CA TYR A 161 10.86 -0.66 2.60
C TYR A 161 10.28 0.70 2.23
N SER A 162 9.21 0.69 1.42
CA SER A 162 8.54 1.88 0.90
C SER A 162 7.29 2.28 1.69
N GLY A 163 6.83 1.42 2.60
CA GLY A 163 5.62 1.66 3.38
C GLY A 163 5.36 0.56 4.41
N ALA A 164 4.31 0.79 5.19
CA ALA A 164 3.79 -0.17 6.15
C ALA A 164 2.26 -0.29 6.05
N ILE A 165 1.79 -1.53 6.05
CA ILE A 165 0.39 -1.90 6.25
C ILE A 165 0.25 -2.18 7.75
N VAL A 166 -0.68 -1.49 8.42
CA VAL A 166 -0.84 -1.58 9.88
C VAL A 166 -2.29 -1.94 10.21
N PRO A 167 -2.62 -3.26 10.28
CA PRO A 167 -3.99 -3.74 10.37
C PRO A 167 -4.73 -3.33 11.64
N ASP A 168 -4.01 -3.17 12.73
CA ASP A 168 -4.52 -2.86 14.08
C ASP A 168 -4.42 -1.37 14.46
N LEU A 169 -3.99 -0.49 13.55
CA LEU A 169 -3.96 0.94 13.79
C LEU A 169 -5.35 1.56 13.60
N LEU A 170 -5.91 2.06 14.70
CA LEU A 170 -7.18 2.77 14.65
C LEU A 170 -7.01 4.14 13.98
N VAL A 171 -7.97 4.51 13.11
CA VAL A 171 -7.92 5.82 12.42
C VAL A 171 -7.92 7.00 13.39
N GLU A 172 -8.48 6.83 14.59
CA GLU A 172 -8.47 7.81 15.68
C GLU A 172 -7.06 8.10 16.23
N GLU A 173 -6.15 7.15 16.08
CA GLU A 173 -4.76 7.20 16.59
C GLU A 173 -3.73 7.31 15.46
N ALA A 174 -4.19 7.33 14.20
CA ALA A 174 -3.31 7.25 13.04
C ALA A 174 -2.52 8.54 12.76
N GLU A 175 -3.04 9.71 13.15
CA GLU A 175 -2.49 11.03 12.77
C GLU A 175 -0.98 11.18 13.07
N PRO A 176 -0.46 10.88 14.27
CA PRO A 176 0.95 11.05 14.55
C PRO A 176 1.85 10.20 13.64
N PHE A 177 1.47 8.94 13.41
CA PHE A 177 2.22 8.04 12.56
C PHE A 177 2.10 8.41 11.08
N ALA A 178 0.92 8.80 10.61
CA ALA A 178 0.69 9.29 9.25
C ALA A 178 1.52 10.52 8.92
N ALA A 179 1.65 11.47 9.88
CA ALA A 179 2.47 12.66 9.71
C ALA A 179 3.97 12.31 9.55
N ILE A 180 4.50 11.39 10.35
CA ILE A 180 5.88 10.90 10.26
C ILE A 180 6.11 10.18 8.93
N CYS A 181 5.22 9.28 8.53
CA CYS A 181 5.28 8.57 7.26
C CYS A 181 5.33 9.56 6.09
N LYS A 182 4.42 10.52 6.08
CA LYS A 182 4.36 11.57 5.03
C LYS A 182 5.61 12.43 4.97
N ALA A 183 6.17 12.82 6.12
CA ALA A 183 7.41 13.60 6.19
C ALA A 183 8.63 12.81 5.70
N SER A 184 8.55 11.49 5.69
CA SER A 184 9.62 10.58 5.32
C SER A 184 9.46 9.95 3.93
N ASP A 185 8.49 10.37 3.10
CA ASP A 185 8.13 9.67 1.85
C ASP A 185 7.97 8.16 2.05
N PHE A 186 7.30 7.78 3.12
CA PHE A 186 6.99 6.41 3.49
C PHE A 186 5.47 6.24 3.53
N SER A 187 4.92 5.22 2.89
CA SER A 187 3.48 5.08 2.79
C SER A 187 2.89 4.41 4.03
N LEU A 188 1.81 4.99 4.56
CA LEU A 188 0.95 4.34 5.56
C LEU A 188 -0.29 3.79 4.87
N ILE A 189 -0.38 2.47 4.80
CA ILE A 189 -1.51 1.77 4.21
C ILE A 189 -2.43 1.29 5.33
N GLN A 190 -3.70 1.70 5.28
CA GLN A 190 -4.71 1.28 6.24
C GLN A 190 -5.80 0.45 5.57
N LEU A 191 -6.55 -0.28 6.41
CA LEU A 191 -7.52 -1.26 5.97
C LEU A 191 -8.94 -0.73 6.08
N VAL A 192 -9.75 -1.04 5.08
CA VAL A 192 -11.21 -0.91 5.11
C VAL A 192 -11.85 -2.25 4.83
N THR A 193 -13.01 -2.49 5.45
CA THR A 193 -13.81 -3.71 5.28
C THR A 193 -15.21 -3.34 4.83
N PRO A 194 -16.02 -4.26 4.29
CA PRO A 194 -17.43 -4.02 3.98
C PRO A 194 -18.25 -3.56 5.20
N THR A 195 -17.85 -3.95 6.40
CA THR A 195 -18.52 -3.59 7.65
C THR A 195 -18.06 -2.24 8.23
N THR A 196 -17.03 -1.63 7.66
CA THR A 196 -16.55 -0.31 8.09
C THR A 196 -17.60 0.75 7.71
N PRO A 197 -18.12 1.57 8.65
CA PRO A 197 -19.05 2.64 8.33
C PRO A 197 -18.48 3.61 7.28
N LYS A 198 -19.30 4.11 6.37
CA LYS A 198 -18.88 4.96 5.25
C LYS A 198 -18.06 6.18 5.67
N GLU A 199 -18.51 6.91 6.69
CA GLU A 199 -17.79 8.06 7.24
C GLU A 199 -16.38 7.67 7.77
N ARG A 200 -16.27 6.47 8.36
CA ARG A 200 -15.00 5.95 8.83
C ARG A 200 -14.08 5.54 7.69
N GLN A 201 -14.63 4.97 6.59
CA GLN A 201 -13.86 4.66 5.38
C GLN A 201 -13.22 5.92 4.79
N VAL A 202 -13.97 7.04 4.73
CA VAL A 202 -13.44 8.33 4.27
C VAL A 202 -12.30 8.83 5.15
N ARG A 203 -12.45 8.76 6.48
CA ARG A 203 -11.38 9.14 7.43
C ARG A 203 -10.14 8.28 7.27
N ILE A 204 -10.30 6.96 7.09
CA ILE A 204 -9.21 6.02 6.83
C ILE A 204 -8.51 6.41 5.52
N ALA A 205 -9.25 6.68 4.46
CA ALA A 205 -8.68 7.13 3.19
C ALA A 205 -7.85 8.41 3.32
N GLN A 206 -8.34 9.39 4.10
CA GLN A 206 -7.66 10.67 4.31
C GLN A 206 -6.35 10.55 5.12
N SER A 207 -6.25 9.55 6.00
CA SER A 207 -5.06 9.29 6.80
C SER A 207 -4.10 8.26 6.17
N SER A 208 -4.49 7.66 5.04
CA SER A 208 -3.70 6.68 4.29
C SER A 208 -2.87 7.33 3.18
N SER A 209 -1.85 6.62 2.70
CA SER A 209 -1.07 6.98 1.52
C SER A 209 -0.63 5.71 0.77
N GLY A 210 -0.19 5.85 -0.48
CA GLY A 210 0.14 4.73 -1.35
C GLY A 210 -1.12 4.08 -1.93
N PHE A 211 -1.85 3.31 -1.14
CA PHE A 211 -3.13 2.71 -1.53
C PHE A 211 -4.02 2.42 -0.31
N LEU A 212 -5.31 2.11 -0.56
CA LEU A 212 -6.21 1.57 0.44
C LEU A 212 -6.30 0.05 0.30
N TYR A 213 -6.12 -0.65 1.40
CA TYR A 213 -6.31 -2.08 1.47
C TYR A 213 -7.79 -2.39 1.75
N TYR A 214 -8.50 -2.88 0.74
CA TYR A 214 -9.88 -3.33 0.90
C TYR A 214 -9.91 -4.82 1.24
N VAL A 215 -10.25 -5.15 2.49
CA VAL A 215 -10.34 -6.53 2.97
C VAL A 215 -11.72 -7.06 2.67
N SER A 216 -11.83 -7.93 1.69
CA SER A 216 -13.08 -8.60 1.37
C SER A 216 -13.36 -9.74 2.37
N VAL A 217 -14.29 -9.52 3.30
CA VAL A 217 -14.63 -10.50 4.37
C VAL A 217 -15.47 -11.67 3.86
N THR A 218 -16.09 -11.52 2.71
CA THR A 218 -16.88 -12.60 2.11
C THR A 218 -15.97 -13.49 1.30
N GLY A 219 -15.69 -14.68 1.83
CA GLY A 219 -15.01 -15.74 1.07
C GLY A 219 -15.67 -15.91 -0.30
N ILE A 220 -14.91 -15.58 -1.35
CA ILE A 220 -15.30 -15.85 -2.74
C ILE A 220 -15.12 -17.35 -3.01
N THR A 221 -15.22 -18.16 -1.94
CA THR A 221 -15.14 -19.60 -1.95
C THR A 221 -16.54 -20.18 -2.19
N GLY A 222 -16.85 -20.46 -3.44
CA GLY A 222 -18.08 -21.12 -3.86
C GLY A 222 -18.28 -20.96 -5.36
N GLU A 223 -19.06 -21.85 -5.98
CA GLU A 223 -19.40 -21.94 -7.41
C GLU A 223 -20.15 -20.72 -7.99
N ARG A 224 -20.04 -19.54 -7.36
CA ARG A 224 -20.65 -18.30 -7.86
C ARG A 224 -19.81 -17.75 -9.01
N THR A 225 -20.39 -17.71 -10.19
CA THR A 225 -19.78 -17.17 -11.42
C THR A 225 -19.68 -15.64 -11.44
N ALA A 226 -20.40 -14.92 -10.57
CA ALA A 226 -20.40 -13.47 -10.48
C ALA A 226 -19.80 -12.96 -9.16
N LEU A 227 -19.16 -11.78 -9.19
CA LEU A 227 -18.73 -11.08 -7.98
C LEU A 227 -19.96 -10.70 -7.14
N PRO A 228 -19.83 -10.69 -5.80
CA PRO A 228 -20.89 -10.14 -4.95
C PRO A 228 -21.16 -8.66 -5.34
N THR A 229 -22.41 -8.34 -5.62
CA THR A 229 -22.83 -6.96 -5.94
C THR A 229 -22.39 -5.98 -4.87
N ASP A 230 -22.51 -6.37 -3.61
CA ASP A 230 -22.10 -5.55 -2.46
C ASP A 230 -20.62 -5.16 -2.48
N LEU A 231 -19.73 -6.01 -3.02
CA LEU A 231 -18.31 -5.70 -3.18
C LEU A 231 -18.12 -4.64 -4.27
N VAL A 232 -18.74 -4.84 -5.43
CA VAL A 232 -18.64 -3.92 -6.57
C VAL A 232 -19.16 -2.54 -6.18
N ASP A 233 -20.33 -2.49 -5.55
CA ASP A 233 -20.97 -1.24 -5.10
C ASP A 233 -20.15 -0.53 -4.03
N SER A 234 -19.59 -1.28 -3.07
CA SER A 234 -18.77 -0.70 -2.00
C SER A 234 -17.46 -0.14 -2.51
N VAL A 235 -16.76 -0.86 -3.39
CA VAL A 235 -15.52 -0.38 -4.01
C VAL A 235 -15.81 0.79 -4.95
N GLY A 236 -16.90 0.73 -5.72
CA GLY A 236 -17.36 1.82 -6.60
C GLY A 236 -17.62 3.10 -5.81
N TRP A 237 -18.36 3.01 -4.72
CA TRP A 237 -18.63 4.14 -3.84
C TRP A 237 -17.32 4.71 -3.22
N LEU A 238 -16.44 3.84 -2.73
CA LEU A 238 -15.18 4.27 -2.11
C LEU A 238 -14.27 4.99 -3.13
N ARG A 239 -14.27 4.55 -4.37
CA ARG A 239 -13.54 5.17 -5.48
C ARG A 239 -13.99 6.60 -5.80
N GLU A 240 -15.25 6.94 -5.49
CA GLU A 240 -15.75 8.32 -5.58
C GLU A 240 -15.29 9.23 -4.42
N GLN A 241 -14.79 8.63 -3.32
CA GLN A 241 -14.39 9.36 -2.11
C GLN A 241 -12.89 9.62 -2.02
N THR A 242 -12.08 8.96 -2.86
CA THR A 242 -10.60 9.06 -2.79
C THR A 242 -9.94 8.83 -4.14
N ASP A 243 -8.80 9.50 -4.37
CA ASP A 243 -7.92 9.26 -5.51
C ASP A 243 -6.92 8.12 -5.26
N LEU A 244 -6.84 7.60 -4.02
CA LEU A 244 -5.95 6.49 -3.69
C LEU A 244 -6.34 5.24 -4.48
N PRO A 245 -5.37 4.47 -4.97
CA PRO A 245 -5.63 3.14 -5.51
C PRO A 245 -6.34 2.27 -4.48
N ILE A 246 -7.30 1.46 -4.90
CA ILE A 246 -8.00 0.51 -4.04
C ILE A 246 -7.53 -0.90 -4.41
N CYS A 247 -6.83 -1.54 -3.48
CA CYS A 247 -6.29 -2.87 -3.65
C CYS A 247 -7.10 -3.87 -2.83
N ILE A 248 -7.56 -4.93 -3.48
CA ILE A 248 -8.42 -5.94 -2.85
C ILE A 248 -7.54 -7.11 -2.40
N GLY A 249 -7.64 -7.42 -1.11
CA GLY A 249 -7.04 -8.60 -0.52
C GLY A 249 -8.10 -9.44 0.19
N PHE A 250 -7.77 -10.70 0.39
CA PHE A 250 -8.57 -11.72 1.03
C PHE A 250 -9.37 -12.62 0.06
N GLY A 251 -9.21 -13.94 0.24
CA GLY A 251 -10.00 -14.94 -0.49
C GLY A 251 -9.55 -15.21 -1.93
N ILE A 252 -8.44 -14.64 -2.39
CA ILE A 252 -7.88 -14.92 -3.71
C ILE A 252 -7.12 -16.24 -3.63
N SER A 253 -7.74 -17.29 -4.16
CA SER A 253 -7.20 -18.65 -4.10
C SER A 253 -6.45 -19.09 -5.36
N GLY A 254 -6.64 -18.37 -6.47
CA GLY A 254 -6.01 -18.73 -7.75
C GLY A 254 -6.31 -17.73 -8.87
N PRO A 255 -5.81 -18.04 -10.09
CA PRO A 255 -5.90 -17.18 -11.28
C PRO A 255 -7.33 -16.78 -11.65
N GLU A 256 -8.28 -17.71 -11.57
CA GLU A 256 -9.69 -17.44 -11.88
C GLU A 256 -10.30 -16.37 -10.98
N THR A 257 -10.03 -16.47 -9.66
CA THR A 257 -10.51 -15.46 -8.69
C THR A 257 -9.82 -14.12 -8.94
N ALA A 258 -8.53 -14.13 -9.25
CA ALA A 258 -7.77 -12.93 -9.56
C ALA A 258 -8.32 -12.22 -10.81
N ALA A 259 -8.57 -12.94 -11.91
CA ALA A 259 -9.14 -12.41 -13.13
C ALA A 259 -10.52 -11.75 -12.90
N ARG A 260 -11.35 -12.34 -12.04
CA ARG A 260 -12.68 -11.80 -11.70
C ARG A 260 -12.61 -10.50 -10.89
N LEU A 261 -11.62 -10.35 -10.01
CA LEU A 261 -11.47 -9.18 -9.14
C LEU A 261 -10.70 -8.01 -9.80
N ALA A 262 -9.85 -8.31 -10.78
CA ALA A 262 -9.03 -7.32 -11.45
C ALA A 262 -9.82 -6.13 -12.02
N PRO A 263 -10.98 -6.29 -12.69
CA PRO A 263 -11.73 -5.16 -13.26
C PRO A 263 -12.23 -4.15 -12.22
N VAL A 264 -12.49 -4.58 -10.99
CA VAL A 264 -13.06 -3.72 -9.94
C VAL A 264 -12.02 -3.14 -8.98
N SER A 265 -10.74 -3.52 -9.12
CA SER A 265 -9.64 -3.09 -8.26
C SER A 265 -8.54 -2.34 -9.03
N ASP A 266 -7.63 -1.68 -8.32
CA ASP A 266 -6.36 -1.16 -8.86
C ASP A 266 -5.21 -2.14 -8.62
N GLY A 267 -5.41 -3.12 -7.73
CA GLY A 267 -4.45 -4.17 -7.44
C GLY A 267 -5.06 -5.29 -6.62
N LEU A 268 -4.40 -6.43 -6.62
CA LEU A 268 -4.81 -7.64 -5.92
C LEU A 268 -3.70 -8.09 -4.96
N ILE A 269 -4.08 -8.40 -3.72
CA ILE A 269 -3.19 -8.90 -2.68
C ILE A 269 -3.49 -10.37 -2.46
N VAL A 270 -2.47 -11.22 -2.62
CA VAL A 270 -2.59 -12.67 -2.55
C VAL A 270 -1.72 -13.19 -1.41
N GLY A 271 -2.33 -13.57 -0.30
CA GLY A 271 -1.62 -14.03 0.90
C GLY A 271 -1.72 -15.54 1.12
N SER A 272 -2.82 -16.00 1.71
CA SER A 272 -2.97 -17.38 2.20
C SER A 272 -2.68 -18.45 1.14
N ALA A 273 -2.95 -18.19 -0.14
CA ALA A 273 -2.66 -19.13 -1.22
C ALA A 273 -1.14 -19.32 -1.43
N ILE A 274 -0.37 -18.24 -1.28
CA ILE A 274 1.10 -18.26 -1.39
C ILE A 274 1.70 -18.90 -0.14
N VAL A 275 1.30 -18.45 1.05
CA VAL A 275 1.80 -18.99 2.31
C VAL A 275 1.54 -20.49 2.44
N ARG A 276 0.39 -20.96 1.94
CA ARG A 276 0.09 -22.40 1.90
C ARG A 276 1.05 -23.17 1.00
N ARG A 277 1.35 -22.64 -0.21
CA ARG A 277 2.33 -23.26 -1.12
C ARG A 277 3.71 -23.38 -0.49
N ILE A 278 4.14 -22.34 0.24
CA ILE A 278 5.41 -22.38 0.98
C ILE A 278 5.38 -23.49 2.03
N ALA A 279 4.29 -23.58 2.80
CA ALA A 279 4.17 -24.57 3.88
C ALA A 279 4.04 -26.02 3.40
N GLU A 280 3.44 -26.25 2.22
CA GLU A 280 3.19 -27.58 1.65
C GLU A 280 4.33 -28.08 0.75
N ALA A 281 5.30 -27.23 0.43
CA ALA A 281 6.41 -27.59 -0.44
C ALA A 281 7.39 -28.57 0.25
N ASP A 282 7.88 -29.53 -0.54
CA ASP A 282 8.91 -30.48 -0.10
C ASP A 282 10.31 -29.85 -0.26
N GLY A 283 10.62 -28.88 0.61
CA GLY A 283 11.89 -28.16 0.67
C GLY A 283 11.85 -26.75 0.09
N GLN A 284 12.88 -25.97 0.41
CA GLN A 284 12.97 -24.54 0.11
C GLN A 284 12.96 -24.23 -1.39
N ASP A 285 13.72 -24.97 -2.20
CA ASP A 285 13.82 -24.74 -3.64
C ASP A 285 12.48 -25.00 -4.34
N LYS A 286 11.75 -26.05 -3.92
CA LYS A 286 10.41 -26.33 -4.43
C LYS A 286 9.38 -25.28 -3.98
N ALA A 287 9.54 -24.71 -2.79
CA ALA A 287 8.71 -23.59 -2.35
C ALA A 287 8.88 -22.36 -3.26
N VAL A 288 10.13 -22.02 -3.58
CA VAL A 288 10.47 -20.91 -4.47
C VAL A 288 9.92 -21.14 -5.87
N GLU A 289 10.13 -22.34 -6.45
CA GLU A 289 9.61 -22.73 -7.76
C GLU A 289 8.09 -22.63 -7.82
N SER A 290 7.39 -23.27 -6.89
CA SER A 290 5.92 -23.30 -6.82
C SER A 290 5.30 -21.90 -6.64
N VAL A 291 5.94 -21.02 -5.85
CA VAL A 291 5.47 -19.64 -5.67
C VAL A 291 5.72 -18.80 -6.92
N SER A 292 6.89 -18.94 -7.54
CA SER A 292 7.23 -18.25 -8.79
C SER A 292 6.25 -18.58 -9.91
N GLU A 293 5.98 -19.88 -10.14
CA GLU A 293 5.00 -20.33 -11.13
C GLU A 293 3.61 -19.78 -10.85
N PHE A 294 3.17 -19.83 -9.59
CA PHE A 294 1.85 -19.33 -9.22
C PHE A 294 1.71 -17.82 -9.38
N VAL A 295 2.75 -17.05 -9.08
CA VAL A 295 2.77 -15.58 -9.31
C VAL A 295 2.69 -15.29 -10.81
N ALA A 296 3.41 -16.03 -11.66
CA ALA A 296 3.34 -15.88 -13.10
C ALA A 296 1.93 -16.20 -13.67
N GLU A 297 1.29 -17.26 -13.16
CA GLU A 297 -0.09 -17.61 -13.51
C GLU A 297 -1.08 -16.49 -13.13
N LEU A 298 -0.96 -15.96 -11.90
CA LEU A 298 -1.78 -14.85 -11.43
C LEU A 298 -1.57 -13.59 -12.29
N ARG A 299 -0.32 -13.27 -12.61
CA ARG A 299 0.00 -12.11 -13.45
C ARG A 299 -0.62 -12.23 -14.84
N SER A 300 -0.53 -13.41 -15.46
CA SER A 300 -1.14 -13.70 -16.75
C SER A 300 -2.67 -13.54 -16.71
N ALA A 301 -3.31 -14.08 -15.68
CA ALA A 301 -4.75 -14.00 -15.51
C ALA A 301 -5.25 -12.55 -15.33
N ILE A 302 -4.53 -11.74 -14.56
CA ILE A 302 -4.85 -10.32 -14.32
C ILE A 302 -4.66 -9.48 -15.60
N ALA A 303 -3.65 -9.78 -16.41
CA ALA A 303 -3.37 -9.05 -17.64
C ALA A 303 -4.40 -9.33 -18.75
N SER A 304 -5.11 -10.45 -18.67
CA SER A 304 -6.12 -10.88 -19.64
C SER A 304 -7.56 -10.43 -19.30
N SER A 305 -7.74 -9.65 -18.22
CA SER A 305 -9.06 -9.32 -17.61
C SER A 305 -9.62 -7.96 -18.04
#